data_beb261451d504940789502d559527c93
#
_entry.id   beb261451d504940789502d559527c93
#
_cell.length_a   1.000
_cell.length_b   1.000
_cell.length_c   1.000
_cell.angle_alpha   90.00
_cell.angle_beta   90.00
_cell.angle_gamma   90.00
#
_symmetry.space_group_name_H-M   'P 1'
#
loop_
_entity.id
_entity.type
_entity.pdbx_description
1 polymer ?
#
loop_
_entity_poly.entity_id
_entity_poly.type
_entity_poly.pdbx_seq_one_letter_code
_entity_poly.pdbx_strand_id
1 'polypeptide(L)'
;ASSAASDVYKRQALQTAYEITRRGGTTVAAGMPGPEAEINLSHLKIAAEERCLRGSYMGSCVAKRDIPRYLNMFQTGVLPVDKLMSRKINFGDLNEAMDRLDDAKTIREVLIP
;
A
#
# COMPACT_ATOMS: atom_id res chain seq x y z
N ALA A 1 -11.09 17.86 1.34
CA ALA A 1 -11.69 17.32 0.09
C ALA A 1 -10.89 16.17 -0.54
N SER A 2 -9.60 16.01 -0.21
CA SER A 2 -8.74 14.99 -0.85
C SER A 2 -8.95 13.56 -0.32
N SER A 3 -9.24 13.37 0.97
CA SER A 3 -9.35 12.03 1.57
C SER A 3 -10.52 11.21 1.01
N ALA A 4 -11.71 11.78 0.89
CA ALA A 4 -12.89 11.08 0.38
C ALA A 4 -12.74 10.66 -1.10
N ALA A 5 -12.15 11.52 -1.93
CA ALA A 5 -11.87 11.19 -3.33
C ALA A 5 -10.81 10.08 -3.46
N SER A 6 -9.77 10.12 -2.63
CA SER A 6 -8.75 9.08 -2.56
C SER A 6 -9.31 7.72 -2.13
N ASP A 7 -10.23 7.70 -1.17
CA ASP A 7 -10.85 6.46 -0.68
C ASP A 7 -11.82 5.85 -1.70
N VAL A 8 -12.59 6.68 -2.42
CA VAL A 8 -13.42 6.21 -3.55
C VAL A 8 -12.56 5.58 -4.64
N TYR A 9 -11.45 6.22 -4.99
CA TYR A 9 -10.52 5.69 -6.00
C TYR A 9 -9.89 4.36 -5.58
N LYS A 10 -9.45 4.22 -4.33
CA LYS A 10 -8.89 2.98 -3.80
C LYS A 10 -9.90 1.83 -3.80
N ARG A 11 -11.16 2.12 -3.46
CA ARG A 11 -12.27 1.16 -3.50
C ARG A 11 -12.53 0.68 -4.92
N GLN A 12 -12.64 1.61 -5.88
CA GLN A 12 -12.85 1.27 -7.28
C GLN A 12 -11.69 0.46 -7.85
N ALA A 13 -10.46 0.81 -7.49
CA ALA A 13 -9.26 0.08 -7.92
C ALA A 13 -9.27 -1.38 -7.46
N LEU A 14 -9.64 -1.65 -6.20
CA LEU A 14 -9.73 -3.02 -5.69
C LEU A 14 -10.85 -3.81 -6.37
N GLN A 15 -12.01 -3.19 -6.56
CA GLN A 15 -13.14 -3.83 -7.26
C GLN A 15 -12.77 -4.17 -8.70
N THR A 16 -12.18 -3.23 -9.44
CA THR A 16 -11.70 -3.44 -10.80
C THR A 16 -10.63 -4.55 -10.85
N ALA A 17 -9.65 -4.51 -9.94
CA ALA A 17 -8.62 -5.53 -9.86
C ALA A 17 -9.21 -6.94 -9.66
N TYR A 18 -10.24 -7.05 -8.80
CA TYR A 18 -10.96 -8.31 -8.61
C TYR A 18 -11.71 -8.74 -9.88
N GLU A 19 -12.37 -7.81 -10.57
CA GLU A 19 -13.15 -8.10 -11.78
C GLU A 19 -12.29 -8.58 -12.95
N ILE A 20 -11.10 -8.02 -13.13
CA ILE A 20 -10.15 -8.44 -14.17
C ILE A 20 -9.31 -9.66 -13.79
N THR A 21 -9.37 -10.11 -12.54
CA THR A 21 -8.67 -11.32 -12.09
C THR A 21 -9.26 -12.54 -12.81
N ARG A 22 -8.40 -13.37 -13.40
CA ARG A 22 -8.83 -14.59 -14.08
C ARG A 22 -9.49 -15.59 -13.11
N ARG A 23 -10.23 -16.55 -13.62
CA ARG A 23 -10.75 -17.70 -12.85
C ARG A 23 -9.62 -18.44 -12.13
N GLY A 24 -9.84 -18.84 -10.88
CA GLY A 24 -8.82 -19.43 -10.01
C GLY A 24 -7.69 -18.47 -9.62
N GLY A 25 -7.81 -17.17 -9.98
CA GLY A 25 -6.80 -16.17 -9.68
C GLY A 25 -6.95 -15.55 -8.30
N THR A 26 -5.90 -14.87 -7.84
CA THR A 26 -5.87 -14.16 -6.56
C THR A 26 -5.70 -12.67 -6.76
N THR A 27 -6.57 -11.89 -6.15
CA THR A 27 -6.43 -10.43 -5.99
C THR A 27 -5.90 -10.15 -4.60
N VAL A 28 -4.86 -9.32 -4.49
CA VAL A 28 -4.28 -8.94 -3.19
C VAL A 28 -4.58 -7.47 -2.91
N ALA A 29 -5.27 -7.20 -1.80
CA ALA A 29 -5.52 -5.86 -1.29
C ALA A 29 -4.39 -5.46 -0.34
N ALA A 30 -3.46 -4.62 -0.80
CA ALA A 30 -2.34 -4.12 -0.01
C ALA A 30 -2.53 -2.67 0.47
N GLY A 31 -3.45 -1.91 -0.15
CA GLY A 31 -3.79 -0.56 0.28
C GLY A 31 -4.74 -0.56 1.46
N MET A 32 -4.60 0.43 2.34
CA MET A 32 -5.51 0.63 3.47
C MET A 32 -6.41 1.83 3.17
N PRO A 33 -7.69 1.61 2.83
CA PRO A 33 -8.67 2.68 2.68
C PRO A 33 -9.17 3.15 4.05
N GLY A 34 -9.98 4.22 4.06
CA GLY A 34 -10.70 4.65 5.26
C GLY A 34 -11.71 3.60 5.76
N PRO A 35 -12.13 3.69 7.03
CA PRO A 35 -12.98 2.69 7.68
C PRO A 35 -14.35 2.51 7.02
N GLU A 36 -14.84 3.54 6.35
CA GLU A 36 -16.15 3.54 5.66
C GLU A 36 -16.09 2.98 4.23
N ALA A 37 -14.91 2.55 3.79
CA ALA A 37 -14.74 2.06 2.42
C ALA A 37 -15.20 0.60 2.32
N GLU A 38 -16.29 0.38 1.61
CA GLU A 38 -16.84 -0.94 1.33
C GLU A 38 -16.70 -1.31 -0.15
N ILE A 39 -16.54 -2.58 -0.45
CA ILE A 39 -16.58 -3.12 -1.81
C ILE A 39 -17.75 -4.08 -1.94
N ASN A 40 -18.34 -4.13 -3.12
CA ASN A 40 -19.45 -5.04 -3.42
C ASN A 40 -18.98 -6.14 -4.37
N LEU A 41 -19.03 -7.39 -3.92
CA LEU A 41 -18.59 -8.54 -4.68
C LEU A 41 -19.73 -9.53 -4.89
N SER A 42 -19.83 -10.05 -6.11
CA SER A 42 -20.81 -11.10 -6.42
C SER A 42 -20.42 -12.43 -5.79
N HIS A 43 -21.25 -12.93 -4.87
CA HIS A 43 -21.04 -14.25 -4.25
C HIS A 43 -21.00 -15.36 -5.32
N LEU A 44 -21.87 -15.28 -6.32
CA LEU A 44 -21.88 -16.25 -7.42
C LEU A 44 -20.52 -16.29 -8.15
N LYS A 45 -19.93 -15.11 -8.44
CA LYS A 45 -18.61 -15.05 -9.10
C LYS A 45 -17.50 -15.61 -8.23
N ILE A 46 -17.53 -15.36 -6.93
CA ILE A 46 -16.54 -15.93 -6.00
C ILE A 46 -16.58 -17.45 -6.07
N ALA A 47 -17.76 -18.05 -5.94
CA ALA A 47 -17.92 -19.49 -5.94
C ALA A 47 -17.69 -20.15 -7.30
N ALA A 48 -18.34 -19.61 -8.36
CA ALA A 48 -18.29 -20.22 -9.69
C ALA A 48 -16.96 -20.03 -10.44
N GLU A 49 -16.20 -18.99 -10.08
CA GLU A 49 -14.92 -18.68 -10.72
C GLU A 49 -13.73 -18.99 -9.84
N GLU A 50 -13.95 -19.50 -8.62
CA GLU A 50 -12.89 -19.85 -7.64
C GLU A 50 -11.89 -18.70 -7.41
N ARG A 51 -12.35 -17.45 -7.49
CA ARG A 51 -11.49 -16.28 -7.28
C ARG A 51 -11.18 -16.09 -5.80
N CYS A 52 -9.94 -15.79 -5.49
CA CYS A 52 -9.49 -15.47 -4.13
C CYS A 52 -9.26 -13.97 -3.98
N LEU A 53 -9.84 -13.38 -2.92
CA LEU A 53 -9.50 -12.03 -2.45
C LEU A 53 -8.74 -12.14 -1.14
N ARG A 54 -7.53 -11.60 -1.10
CA ARG A 54 -6.64 -11.71 0.05
C ARG A 54 -6.17 -10.33 0.51
N GLY A 55 -6.26 -10.08 1.81
CA GLY A 55 -5.63 -8.89 2.42
C GLY A 55 -4.13 -9.09 2.61
N SER A 56 -3.38 -7.99 2.56
CA SER A 56 -1.97 -7.94 2.93
C SER A 56 -1.71 -6.67 3.73
N TYR A 57 -1.45 -6.82 5.02
CA TYR A 57 -1.08 -5.73 5.91
C TYR A 57 0.44 -5.70 6.06
N MET A 58 1.06 -4.55 5.75
CA MET A 58 2.52 -4.38 5.75
C MET A 58 3.28 -5.50 5.02
N GLY A 59 2.76 -5.94 3.86
CA GLY A 59 3.34 -7.04 3.08
C GLY A 59 3.20 -8.40 3.75
N SER A 60 2.24 -8.56 4.69
CA SER A 60 2.06 -9.77 5.52
C SER A 60 3.32 -10.14 6.33
N CYS A 61 4.14 -9.14 6.67
CA CYS A 61 5.37 -9.35 7.42
C CYS A 61 5.11 -9.50 8.93
N VAL A 62 5.96 -10.27 9.57
CA VAL A 62 6.08 -10.32 11.03
C VAL A 62 7.32 -9.49 11.42
N ALA A 63 7.10 -8.27 11.91
CA ALA A 63 8.13 -7.25 12.12
C ALA A 63 9.37 -7.79 12.87
N LYS A 64 9.16 -8.51 13.96
CA LYS A 64 10.25 -9.07 14.79
C LYS A 64 11.13 -10.06 14.04
N ARG A 65 10.57 -10.82 13.09
CA ARG A 65 11.29 -11.80 12.27
C ARG A 65 11.89 -11.16 11.03
N ASP A 66 11.08 -10.31 10.34
CA ASP A 66 11.39 -9.92 8.96
C ASP A 66 12.21 -8.63 8.88
N ILE A 67 12.13 -7.71 9.86
CA ILE A 67 12.96 -6.50 9.88
C ILE A 67 14.45 -6.82 9.91
N PRO A 68 14.97 -7.69 10.80
CA PRO A 68 16.37 -8.06 10.76
C PRO A 68 16.82 -8.67 9.43
N ARG A 69 15.93 -9.45 8.79
CA ARG A 69 16.17 -10.01 7.47
C ARG A 69 16.28 -8.93 6.39
N TYR A 70 15.37 -7.95 6.41
CA TYR A 70 15.41 -6.84 5.46
C TYR A 70 16.63 -5.95 5.66
N LEU A 71 17.06 -5.71 6.91
CA LEU A 71 18.29 -4.98 7.20
C LEU A 71 19.52 -5.70 6.65
N ASN A 72 19.61 -7.02 6.82
CA ASN A 72 20.69 -7.80 6.21
C ASN A 72 20.67 -7.72 4.68
N MET A 73 19.50 -7.82 4.05
CA MET A 73 19.35 -7.65 2.60
C MET A 73 19.76 -6.25 2.11
N PHE A 74 19.50 -5.22 2.91
CA PHE A 74 19.96 -3.87 2.64
C PHE A 74 21.48 -3.77 2.74
N GLN A 75 22.10 -4.28 3.82
CA GLN A 75 23.54 -4.27 4.02
C GLN A 75 24.31 -5.03 2.93
N THR A 76 23.73 -6.09 2.41
CA THR A 76 24.31 -6.89 1.30
C THR A 76 24.00 -6.32 -0.10
N GLY A 77 23.29 -5.18 -0.18
CA GLY A 77 22.95 -4.53 -1.44
C GLY A 77 21.83 -5.20 -2.27
N VAL A 78 21.20 -6.25 -1.73
CA VAL A 78 20.10 -6.96 -2.40
C VAL A 78 18.81 -6.16 -2.35
N LEU A 79 18.59 -5.37 -1.29
CA LEU A 79 17.39 -4.56 -1.08
C LEU A 79 17.76 -3.08 -0.89
N PRO A 80 17.91 -2.30 -1.96
CA PRO A 80 18.35 -0.90 -1.87
C PRO A 80 17.20 0.04 -1.47
N VAL A 81 16.75 -0.03 -0.20
CA VAL A 81 15.63 0.77 0.35
C VAL A 81 15.96 2.27 0.44
N ASP A 82 17.24 2.63 0.48
CA ASP A 82 17.73 4.01 0.42
C ASP A 82 17.24 4.75 -0.84
N LYS A 83 17.05 4.04 -1.96
CA LYS A 83 16.49 4.60 -3.20
C LYS A 83 15.03 5.06 -3.07
N LEU A 84 14.32 4.61 -2.05
CA LEU A 84 12.96 5.05 -1.76
C LEU A 84 12.92 6.37 -0.99
N MET A 85 14.04 6.80 -0.40
CA MET A 85 14.13 8.06 0.30
C MET A 85 14.22 9.22 -0.69
N SER A 86 13.16 10.03 -0.77
CA SER A 86 13.12 11.19 -1.65
C SER A 86 13.88 12.36 -1.07
N ARG A 87 13.78 12.59 0.23
CA ARG A 87 14.36 13.75 0.90
C ARG A 87 14.57 13.52 2.40
N LYS A 88 15.57 14.21 2.96
CA LYS A 88 15.72 14.43 4.40
C LYS A 88 15.17 15.80 4.73
N ILE A 89 14.42 15.92 5.81
CA ILE A 89 13.74 17.14 6.25
C ILE A 89 14.03 17.43 7.72
N ASN A 90 13.89 18.67 8.13
CA ASN A 90 13.91 19.11 9.52
C ASN A 90 12.48 19.32 10.05
N PHE A 91 12.30 19.53 11.36
CA PHE A 91 10.99 19.79 11.95
C PHE A 91 10.26 21.00 11.35
N GLY A 92 10.99 22.04 10.96
CA GLY A 92 10.39 23.23 10.34
C GLY A 92 9.70 22.96 9.00
N ASP A 93 10.14 21.90 8.29
CA ASP A 93 9.64 21.55 6.95
C ASP A 93 8.49 20.55 6.98
N LEU A 94 8.05 20.14 8.20
CA LEU A 94 7.13 19.01 8.36
C LEU A 94 5.80 19.19 7.63
N ASN A 95 5.18 20.37 7.75
CA ASN A 95 3.89 20.65 7.11
C ASN A 95 3.99 20.57 5.58
N GLU A 96 5.01 21.20 5.01
CA GLU A 96 5.25 21.15 3.56
C GLU A 96 5.58 19.72 3.09
N ALA A 97 6.25 18.93 3.92
CA ALA A 97 6.53 17.51 3.63
C ALA A 97 5.25 16.68 3.58
N MET A 98 4.31 16.94 4.48
CA MET A 98 3.00 16.28 4.48
C MET A 98 2.18 16.65 3.23
N ASP A 99 2.19 17.91 2.83
CA ASP A 99 1.53 18.38 1.60
C ASP A 99 2.13 17.69 0.35
N ARG A 100 3.46 17.57 0.30
CA ARG A 100 4.12 16.87 -0.81
C ARG A 100 3.79 15.38 -0.87
N LEU A 101 3.61 14.73 0.29
CA LEU A 101 3.16 13.33 0.35
C LEU A 101 1.71 13.19 -0.12
N ASP A 102 0.82 14.09 0.27
CA ASP A 102 -0.59 14.08 -0.16
C ASP A 102 -0.72 14.31 -1.68
N ASP A 103 0.12 15.18 -2.24
CA ASP A 103 0.22 15.43 -3.68
C ASP A 103 0.91 14.29 -4.47
N ALA A 104 1.36 13.22 -3.81
CA ALA A 104 2.12 12.10 -4.40
C ALA A 104 3.41 12.56 -5.14
N LYS A 105 4.02 13.68 -4.74
CA LYS A 105 5.27 14.22 -5.33
C LYS A 105 6.51 13.54 -4.78
N THR A 106 6.38 12.83 -3.66
CA THR A 106 7.49 12.14 -2.98
C THR A 106 7.09 10.71 -2.61
N ILE A 107 8.08 9.82 -2.51
CA ILE A 107 7.85 8.44 -2.07
C ILE A 107 7.99 8.35 -0.56
N ARG A 108 9.10 8.88 -0.03
CA ARG A 108 9.41 8.85 1.40
C ARG A 108 10.25 10.05 1.79
N GLU A 109 9.77 10.83 2.75
CA GLU A 109 10.56 11.88 3.39
C GLU A 109 10.97 11.42 4.79
N VAL A 110 12.22 11.66 5.18
CA VAL A 110 12.78 11.22 6.45
C VAL A 110 13.11 12.43 7.30
N LEU A 111 12.44 12.56 8.44
CA LEU A 111 12.72 13.58 9.44
C LEU A 111 14.03 13.25 10.16
N ILE A 112 14.95 14.20 10.15
CA ILE A 112 16.20 14.12 10.90
C ILE A 112 16.05 15.11 12.06
N PRO A 113 16.16 14.64 13.33
CA PRO A 113 16.07 15.49 14.51
C PRO A 113 17.27 16.41 14.65
#